data_f6785bd5d3749536e6d72063544cb334
#
_entry.id   f6785bd5d3749536e6d72063544cb334
#
_cell.length_a   1.000
_cell.length_b   1.000
_cell.length_c   1.000
_cell.angle_alpha   90.00
_cell.angle_beta   90.00
_cell.angle_gamma   90.00
#
_symmetry.space_group_name_H-M   'P 1'
#
loop_
_entity.id
_entity.type
_entity.pdbx_description
1 polymer ?
#
loop_
_entity_poly.entity_id
_entity_poly.type
_entity_poly.pdbx_seq_one_letter_code
_entity_poly.pdbx_strand_id
1 'polypeptide(L)'
;ITSRNFKDTELQGLKDRNFLPKAQKIAYDGLALIVHKSNTDTCISVNDIKRILNGDANDWKDIYPGSKRGEITLVFDNPKSSAVHFAEDSILGGKAIKSKNVVAANTSAEVIKYVEKTPSAIGIIGSNWLNDKRDTTNLTFNSDIRLMAVSKAPKATPANSWKPYQYYLLNGNYPLIRTVYALINDPINGLPWGFASFIASPKGQLIILKSGLLPVYGNITIRDVKVGE
;
A
#
# COMPACT_ATOMS: atom_id res chain seq x y z
N ILE A 1 14.03 -6.09 5.97
CA ILE A 1 12.60 -6.19 5.64
C ILE A 1 12.35 -5.40 4.36
N THR A 2 11.56 -5.94 3.43
CA THR A 2 11.29 -5.34 2.11
C THR A 2 9.90 -5.75 1.63
N SER A 3 9.35 -5.00 0.66
CA SER A 3 8.06 -5.30 0.02
C SER A 3 8.21 -6.12 -1.28
N ARG A 4 9.36 -6.67 -1.58
CA ARG A 4 9.61 -7.56 -2.71
C ARG A 4 10.47 -8.77 -2.30
N ASN A 5 10.41 -9.81 -3.08
CA ASN A 5 11.35 -10.93 -2.95
C ASN A 5 12.72 -10.60 -3.56
N PHE A 6 13.70 -11.46 -3.35
CA PHE A 6 14.97 -11.41 -4.09
C PHE A 6 14.71 -11.42 -5.61
N LYS A 7 15.50 -10.66 -6.34
CA LYS A 7 15.59 -10.81 -7.80
C LYS A 7 16.46 -12.01 -8.14
N ASP A 8 16.25 -12.62 -9.30
CA ASP A 8 17.06 -13.80 -9.73
C ASP A 8 18.55 -13.50 -9.77
N THR A 9 18.94 -12.29 -10.19
CA THR A 9 20.33 -11.83 -10.19
C THR A 9 20.92 -11.71 -8.78
N GLU A 10 20.12 -11.27 -7.80
CA GLU A 10 20.54 -11.21 -6.39
C GLU A 10 20.70 -12.61 -5.81
N LEU A 11 19.76 -13.53 -6.11
CA LEU A 11 19.82 -14.93 -5.69
C LEU A 11 21.06 -15.62 -6.25
N GLN A 12 21.36 -15.42 -7.55
CA GLN A 12 22.53 -16.02 -8.18
C GLN A 12 23.81 -15.49 -7.54
N GLY A 13 23.94 -14.17 -7.39
CA GLY A 13 25.14 -13.57 -6.79
C GLY A 13 25.34 -13.92 -5.31
N LEU A 14 24.27 -14.30 -4.57
CA LEU A 14 24.39 -14.83 -3.22
C LEU A 14 24.85 -16.30 -3.23
N LYS A 15 24.29 -17.13 -4.12
CA LYS A 15 24.67 -18.54 -4.27
C LYS A 15 26.12 -18.68 -4.70
N ASP A 16 26.60 -17.86 -5.62
CA ASP A 16 27.99 -17.85 -6.08
C ASP A 16 29.00 -17.56 -4.96
N ARG A 17 28.52 -16.90 -3.89
CA ARG A 17 29.28 -16.63 -2.67
C ARG A 17 29.02 -17.63 -1.53
N ASN A 18 28.37 -18.76 -1.85
CA ASN A 18 28.01 -19.80 -0.88
C ASN A 18 27.03 -19.34 0.23
N PHE A 19 26.23 -18.29 0.00
CA PHE A 19 25.13 -17.95 0.88
C PHE A 19 23.90 -18.77 0.53
N LEU A 20 23.05 -19.04 1.55
CA LEU A 20 21.76 -19.71 1.41
C LEU A 20 20.62 -18.72 1.68
N PRO A 21 20.30 -17.85 0.70
CA PRO A 21 19.29 -16.83 0.92
C PRO A 21 17.90 -17.44 1.18
N LYS A 22 17.21 -16.90 2.17
CA LYS A 22 15.84 -17.27 2.51
C LYS A 22 14.94 -16.04 2.45
N ALA A 23 13.78 -16.16 1.81
CA ALA A 23 12.75 -15.15 1.81
C ALA A 23 11.55 -15.65 2.62
N GLN A 24 11.29 -15.02 3.76
CA GLN A 24 10.17 -15.34 4.61
C GLN A 24 9.10 -14.26 4.49
N LYS A 25 7.89 -14.64 4.08
CA LYS A 25 6.74 -13.74 4.12
C LYS A 25 6.39 -13.45 5.58
N ILE A 26 6.17 -12.19 5.93
CA ILE A 26 5.88 -11.79 7.31
C ILE A 26 4.57 -11.01 7.45
N ALA A 27 4.14 -10.32 6.40
CA ALA A 27 2.90 -9.55 6.39
C ALA A 27 2.40 -9.32 4.97
N TYR A 28 1.13 -8.92 4.85
CA TYR A 28 0.60 -8.23 3.67
C TYR A 28 0.24 -6.79 4.05
N ASP A 29 0.51 -5.88 3.12
CA ASP A 29 0.19 -4.47 3.23
C ASP A 29 -0.67 -4.04 2.04
N GLY A 30 -1.61 -3.14 2.27
CA GLY A 30 -2.37 -2.48 1.22
C GLY A 30 -1.72 -1.16 0.84
N LEU A 31 -1.51 -0.92 -0.44
CA LEU A 31 -1.12 0.41 -0.90
C LEU A 31 -2.36 1.30 -0.97
N ALA A 32 -2.44 2.32 -0.12
CA ALA A 32 -3.59 3.19 0.02
C ALA A 32 -3.47 4.43 -0.87
N LEU A 33 -4.55 4.78 -1.55
CA LEU A 33 -4.70 6.06 -2.23
C LEU A 33 -5.49 7.00 -1.33
N ILE A 34 -4.90 8.14 -1.01
CA ILE A 34 -5.51 9.18 -0.18
C ILE A 34 -5.70 10.47 -0.97
N VAL A 35 -6.79 11.17 -0.70
CA VAL A 35 -7.14 12.45 -1.34
C VAL A 35 -7.58 13.44 -0.29
N HIS A 36 -7.66 14.71 -0.66
CA HIS A 36 -8.13 15.77 0.20
C HIS A 36 -9.57 15.48 0.71
N LYS A 37 -9.87 15.84 1.96
CA LYS A 37 -11.18 15.59 2.60
C LYS A 37 -12.38 16.13 1.83
N SER A 38 -12.22 17.19 1.05
CA SER A 38 -13.28 17.75 0.19
C SER A 38 -13.51 16.95 -1.10
N ASN A 39 -12.70 15.94 -1.39
CA ASN A 39 -12.88 15.15 -2.60
C ASN A 39 -14.08 14.20 -2.45
N THR A 40 -15.06 14.35 -3.32
CA THR A 40 -16.27 13.52 -3.38
C THR A 40 -16.11 12.27 -4.24
N ASP A 41 -15.06 12.23 -5.09
CA ASP A 41 -14.73 11.10 -5.96
C ASP A 41 -13.95 10.07 -5.13
N THR A 42 -14.64 9.04 -4.65
CA THR A 42 -14.10 8.12 -3.65
C THR A 42 -13.77 6.72 -4.18
N CYS A 43 -14.05 6.46 -5.46
CA CYS A 43 -13.83 5.15 -6.09
C CYS A 43 -13.01 5.30 -7.35
N ILE A 44 -11.93 4.54 -7.50
CA ILE A 44 -11.07 4.56 -8.69
C ILE A 44 -10.77 3.13 -9.16
N SER A 45 -10.64 2.91 -10.46
CA SER A 45 -10.25 1.60 -11.00
C SER A 45 -8.72 1.48 -11.09
N VAL A 46 -8.21 0.24 -11.06
CA VAL A 46 -6.78 -0.03 -11.35
C VAL A 46 -6.41 0.49 -12.73
N ASN A 47 -7.34 0.42 -13.68
CA ASN A 47 -7.11 0.94 -15.03
C ASN A 47 -6.95 2.46 -15.05
N ASP A 48 -7.74 3.20 -14.26
CA ASP A 48 -7.59 4.66 -14.16
C ASP A 48 -6.28 5.04 -13.47
N ILE A 49 -5.90 4.31 -12.42
CA ILE A 49 -4.58 4.49 -11.79
C ILE A 49 -3.45 4.28 -12.81
N LYS A 50 -3.56 3.24 -13.63
CA LYS A 50 -2.59 2.96 -14.70
C LYS A 50 -2.52 4.09 -15.73
N ARG A 51 -3.68 4.65 -16.14
CA ARG A 51 -3.73 5.81 -17.05
C ARG A 51 -3.06 7.05 -16.47
N ILE A 52 -3.29 7.33 -15.19
CA ILE A 52 -2.63 8.45 -14.48
C ILE A 52 -1.11 8.23 -14.42
N LEU A 53 -0.67 7.04 -14.03
CA LEU A 53 0.76 6.71 -13.93
C LEU A 53 1.47 6.76 -15.29
N ASN A 54 0.79 6.37 -16.37
CA ASN A 54 1.32 6.46 -17.74
C ASN A 54 1.32 7.91 -18.29
N GLY A 55 0.60 8.84 -17.66
CA GLY A 55 0.38 10.20 -18.19
C GLY A 55 -0.71 10.28 -19.26
N ASP A 56 -1.55 9.24 -19.40
CA ASP A 56 -2.69 9.20 -20.32
C ASP A 56 -3.93 9.92 -19.74
N ALA A 57 -3.94 10.16 -18.42
CA ALA A 57 -4.92 10.96 -17.71
C ALA A 57 -4.18 11.92 -16.78
N ASN A 58 -4.27 13.21 -17.03
CA ASN A 58 -3.50 14.23 -16.28
C ASN A 58 -4.41 15.16 -15.48
N ASP A 59 -5.70 15.16 -15.75
CA ASP A 59 -6.69 15.99 -15.06
C ASP A 59 -7.77 15.11 -14.45
N TRP A 60 -8.34 15.55 -13.33
CA TRP A 60 -9.43 14.84 -12.66
C TRP A 60 -10.64 14.61 -13.57
N LYS A 61 -10.90 15.53 -14.53
CA LYS A 61 -11.98 15.36 -15.53
C LYS A 61 -11.75 14.18 -16.48
N ASP A 62 -10.50 13.74 -16.67
CA ASP A 62 -10.17 12.58 -17.53
C ASP A 62 -10.63 11.25 -16.90
N ILE A 63 -10.85 11.27 -15.58
CA ILE A 63 -11.34 10.15 -14.78
C ILE A 63 -12.82 10.36 -14.41
N TYR A 64 -13.19 11.57 -13.99
CA TYR A 64 -14.53 11.95 -13.54
C TYR A 64 -15.02 13.15 -14.35
N PRO A 65 -15.84 12.92 -15.42
CA PRO A 65 -16.31 13.95 -16.34
C PRO A 65 -17.10 15.05 -15.66
N GLY A 66 -16.87 15.87 -14.99
CA GLY A 66 -17.55 16.90 -14.17
C GLY A 66 -16.71 17.39 -13.02
N SER A 67 -15.56 16.77 -12.79
CA SER A 67 -14.63 17.23 -11.79
C SER A 67 -14.03 18.59 -12.16
N LYS A 68 -13.95 19.50 -11.18
CA LYS A 68 -13.35 20.83 -11.31
C LYS A 68 -12.03 20.96 -10.54
N ARG A 69 -11.40 19.81 -10.17
CA ARG A 69 -10.18 19.81 -9.33
C ARG A 69 -8.91 20.15 -10.09
N GLY A 70 -8.97 20.17 -11.41
CA GLY A 70 -7.81 20.46 -12.26
C GLY A 70 -6.83 19.30 -12.35
N GLU A 71 -5.59 19.62 -12.54
CA GLU A 71 -4.51 18.69 -12.84
C GLU A 71 -4.18 17.79 -11.64
N ILE A 72 -4.07 16.47 -11.90
CA ILE A 72 -3.76 15.47 -10.86
C ILE A 72 -2.28 15.59 -10.49
N THR A 73 -1.98 15.67 -9.20
CA THR A 73 -0.63 15.55 -8.65
C THR A 73 -0.50 14.23 -7.90
N LEU A 74 0.38 13.34 -8.37
CA LEU A 74 0.72 12.11 -7.65
C LEU A 74 1.80 12.39 -6.61
N VAL A 75 1.58 11.97 -5.37
CA VAL A 75 2.52 12.21 -4.26
C VAL A 75 2.95 10.90 -3.64
N PHE A 76 4.26 10.62 -3.70
CA PHE A 76 4.91 9.47 -3.07
C PHE A 76 5.80 9.92 -1.91
N ASP A 77 6.11 9.00 -1.02
CA ASP A 77 6.99 9.27 0.14
C ASP A 77 8.46 9.50 -0.26
N ASN A 78 8.96 8.81 -1.28
CA ASN A 78 10.25 9.13 -1.90
C ASN A 78 10.35 8.52 -3.31
N PRO A 79 11.30 8.97 -4.17
CA PRO A 79 11.43 8.49 -5.56
C PRO A 79 11.81 7.02 -5.69
N LYS A 80 12.40 6.43 -4.66
CA LYS A 80 12.84 5.01 -4.62
C LYS A 80 12.04 4.21 -3.61
N SER A 81 10.84 4.66 -3.29
CA SER A 81 10.00 3.98 -2.30
C SER A 81 9.45 2.67 -2.83
N SER A 82 9.06 1.82 -1.89
CA SER A 82 8.37 0.59 -2.22
C SER A 82 7.01 0.83 -2.89
N ALA A 83 6.40 2.00 -2.69
CA ALA A 83 5.18 2.39 -3.36
C ALA A 83 5.42 2.70 -4.85
N VAL A 84 6.52 3.41 -5.18
CA VAL A 84 6.95 3.64 -6.57
C VAL A 84 7.26 2.32 -7.26
N HIS A 85 8.09 1.47 -6.65
CA HIS A 85 8.40 0.16 -7.23
C HIS A 85 7.17 -0.72 -7.43
N PHE A 86 6.22 -0.71 -6.49
CA PHE A 86 4.96 -1.43 -6.68
C PHE A 86 4.15 -0.88 -7.86
N ALA A 87 4.08 0.45 -8.00
CA ALA A 87 3.39 1.09 -9.11
C ALA A 87 4.01 0.70 -10.47
N GLU A 88 5.33 0.71 -10.56
CA GLU A 88 6.07 0.33 -11.76
C GLU A 88 5.94 -1.17 -12.06
N ASP A 89 6.25 -2.03 -11.09
CA ASP A 89 6.30 -3.48 -11.31
C ASP A 89 4.89 -4.09 -11.46
N SER A 90 3.96 -3.75 -10.55
CA SER A 90 2.66 -4.44 -10.46
C SER A 90 1.55 -3.75 -11.26
N ILE A 91 1.55 -2.41 -11.36
CA ILE A 91 0.49 -1.70 -12.10
C ILE A 91 0.92 -1.45 -13.55
N LEU A 92 2.16 -1.01 -13.77
CA LEU A 92 2.68 -0.67 -15.10
C LEU A 92 3.37 -1.84 -15.82
N GLY A 93 3.51 -3.00 -15.17
CA GLY A 93 4.13 -4.19 -15.76
C GLY A 93 5.61 -4.02 -16.07
N GLY A 94 6.36 -3.40 -15.15
CA GLY A 94 7.80 -3.15 -15.25
C GLY A 94 8.20 -1.88 -16.01
N LYS A 95 7.22 -1.02 -16.34
CA LYS A 95 7.49 0.27 -17.01
C LYS A 95 7.60 1.39 -15.99
N ALA A 96 8.48 2.36 -16.27
CA ALA A 96 8.61 3.56 -15.44
C ALA A 96 7.36 4.44 -15.49
N ILE A 97 7.12 5.17 -14.40
CA ILE A 97 6.06 6.18 -14.31
C ILE A 97 6.35 7.31 -15.31
N LYS A 98 5.37 7.66 -16.14
CA LYS A 98 5.48 8.71 -17.17
C LYS A 98 4.66 9.96 -16.83
N SER A 99 3.86 9.94 -15.77
CA SER A 99 3.11 11.13 -15.33
C SER A 99 4.06 12.30 -15.08
N LYS A 100 3.68 13.48 -15.56
CA LYS A 100 4.50 14.70 -15.45
C LYS A 100 4.45 15.33 -14.07
N ASN A 101 3.33 15.11 -13.35
CA ASN A 101 3.06 15.73 -12.07
C ASN A 101 3.26 14.72 -10.92
N VAL A 102 4.49 14.31 -10.72
CA VAL A 102 4.88 13.44 -9.61
C VAL A 102 5.72 14.22 -8.62
N VAL A 103 5.29 14.23 -7.38
CA VAL A 103 5.99 14.86 -6.25
C VAL A 103 6.47 13.75 -5.31
N ALA A 104 7.70 13.88 -4.85
CA ALA A 104 8.25 13.06 -3.79
C ALA A 104 8.32 13.87 -2.49
N ALA A 105 7.58 13.46 -1.48
CA ALA A 105 7.74 13.89 -0.10
C ALA A 105 8.77 12.99 0.59
N ASN A 106 9.40 13.43 1.67
CA ASN A 106 10.44 12.61 2.29
C ASN A 106 9.88 11.47 3.14
N THR A 107 8.64 11.58 3.60
CA THR A 107 7.98 10.61 4.47
C THR A 107 6.49 10.47 4.15
N SER A 108 5.88 9.34 4.51
CA SER A 108 4.43 9.14 4.37
C SER A 108 3.61 10.16 5.18
N ALA A 109 4.14 10.67 6.31
CA ALA A 109 3.49 11.75 7.06
C ALA A 109 3.47 13.08 6.27
N GLU A 110 4.50 13.36 5.50
CA GLU A 110 4.54 14.53 4.62
C GLU A 110 3.63 14.36 3.40
N VAL A 111 3.46 13.14 2.88
CA VAL A 111 2.44 12.84 1.86
C VAL A 111 1.05 13.22 2.38
N ILE A 112 0.70 12.80 3.59
CA ILE A 112 -0.58 13.15 4.22
C ILE A 112 -0.75 14.67 4.30
N LYS A 113 0.25 15.38 4.85
CA LYS A 113 0.23 16.86 4.95
C LYS A 113 0.13 17.57 3.59
N TYR A 114 0.73 17.00 2.55
CA TYR A 114 0.62 17.53 1.19
C TYR A 114 -0.80 17.40 0.67
N VAL A 115 -1.41 16.22 0.83
CA VAL A 115 -2.79 15.94 0.41
C VAL A 115 -3.81 16.80 1.18
N GLU A 116 -3.58 17.05 2.47
CA GLU A 116 -4.42 17.95 3.30
C GLU A 116 -4.46 19.38 2.76
N LYS A 117 -3.42 19.81 2.07
CA LYS A 117 -3.28 21.19 1.55
C LYS A 117 -3.60 21.31 0.06
N THR A 118 -3.65 20.18 -0.67
CA THR A 118 -3.74 20.19 -2.14
C THR A 118 -4.94 19.36 -2.61
N PRO A 119 -6.08 20.02 -2.92
CA PRO A 119 -7.33 19.33 -3.31
C PRO A 119 -7.22 18.44 -4.55
N SER A 120 -6.25 18.68 -5.43
CA SER A 120 -6.01 17.90 -6.65
C SER A 120 -5.04 16.74 -6.46
N ALA A 121 -4.41 16.60 -5.29
CA ALA A 121 -3.41 15.58 -5.05
C ALA A 121 -4.01 14.20 -4.78
N ILE A 122 -3.31 13.17 -5.24
CA ILE A 122 -3.49 11.77 -4.87
C ILE A 122 -2.20 11.33 -4.17
N GLY A 123 -2.25 11.09 -2.87
CA GLY A 123 -1.14 10.53 -2.10
C GLY A 123 -1.17 9.00 -2.13
N ILE A 124 -0.01 8.39 -2.22
CA ILE A 124 0.15 6.93 -2.25
C ILE A 124 1.04 6.51 -1.08
N ILE A 125 0.46 5.80 -0.11
CA ILE A 125 1.10 5.39 1.14
C ILE A 125 0.74 3.95 1.53
N GLY A 126 1.45 3.35 2.47
CA GLY A 126 1.05 2.07 3.06
C GLY A 126 -0.19 2.20 3.95
N SER A 127 -1.01 1.15 4.01
CA SER A 127 -2.27 1.15 4.78
C SER A 127 -2.05 1.36 6.29
N ASN A 128 -0.89 0.99 6.80
CA ASN A 128 -0.50 1.20 8.20
C ASN A 128 -0.37 2.68 8.60
N TRP A 129 -0.36 3.62 7.64
CA TRP A 129 -0.33 5.07 7.88
C TRP A 129 -1.71 5.70 7.96
N LEU A 130 -2.79 4.94 7.74
CA LEU A 130 -4.16 5.45 7.76
C LEU A 130 -4.69 5.71 9.18
N ASN A 131 -4.13 5.04 10.19
CA ASN A 131 -4.57 5.20 11.58
C ASN A 131 -4.23 6.61 12.08
N ASP A 132 -5.14 7.19 12.85
CA ASP A 132 -4.89 8.47 13.52
C ASP A 132 -3.86 8.27 14.63
N LYS A 133 -2.68 8.84 14.44
CA LYS A 133 -1.58 8.76 15.43
C LYS A 133 -1.89 9.44 16.76
N ARG A 134 -2.94 10.26 16.82
CA ARG A 134 -3.44 10.89 18.06
C ARG A 134 -4.25 9.90 18.90
N ASP A 135 -4.74 8.84 18.28
CA ASP A 135 -5.45 7.76 18.96
C ASP A 135 -4.49 6.62 19.31
N THR A 136 -4.16 6.50 20.58
CA THR A 136 -3.28 5.45 21.12
C THR A 136 -3.86 4.03 20.99
N THR A 137 -5.17 3.91 20.74
CA THR A 137 -5.84 2.63 20.54
C THR A 137 -5.68 2.10 19.11
N ASN A 138 -5.29 2.94 18.15
CA ASN A 138 -5.23 2.66 16.72
C ASN A 138 -6.57 2.20 16.09
N LEU A 139 -7.69 2.62 16.65
CA LEU A 139 -9.03 2.27 16.17
C LEU A 139 -9.65 3.33 15.27
N THR A 140 -9.13 4.57 15.30
CA THR A 140 -9.62 5.65 14.45
C THR A 140 -8.72 5.92 13.25
N PHE A 141 -9.33 6.37 12.16
CA PHE A 141 -8.62 6.80 10.96
C PHE A 141 -8.43 8.31 10.95
N ASN A 142 -7.38 8.76 10.26
CA ASN A 142 -7.11 10.19 10.09
C ASN A 142 -8.28 10.87 9.35
N SER A 143 -8.92 11.85 10.01
CA SER A 143 -10.08 12.60 9.49
C SER A 143 -9.71 13.72 8.51
N ASP A 144 -8.42 14.07 8.40
CA ASP A 144 -7.95 15.20 7.58
C ASP A 144 -7.81 14.82 6.10
N ILE A 145 -7.87 13.53 5.81
CA ILE A 145 -7.81 12.96 4.46
C ILE A 145 -9.03 12.07 4.19
N ARG A 146 -9.25 11.75 2.92
CA ARG A 146 -10.24 10.77 2.49
C ARG A 146 -9.54 9.62 1.76
N LEU A 147 -9.94 8.40 2.10
CA LEU A 147 -9.41 7.18 1.51
C LEU A 147 -10.24 6.81 0.28
N MET A 148 -9.59 6.58 -0.85
CA MET A 148 -10.23 6.07 -2.05
C MET A 148 -10.44 4.55 -1.97
N ALA A 149 -11.57 4.08 -2.46
CA ALA A 149 -11.80 2.67 -2.72
C ALA A 149 -11.32 2.31 -4.13
N VAL A 150 -10.68 1.14 -4.28
CA VAL A 150 -10.10 0.71 -5.55
C VAL A 150 -10.83 -0.50 -6.10
N SER A 151 -11.15 -0.46 -7.39
CA SER A 151 -11.83 -1.52 -8.12
C SER A 151 -10.88 -2.26 -9.07
N LYS A 152 -11.07 -3.59 -9.15
CA LYS A 152 -10.48 -4.43 -10.21
C LYS A 152 -11.21 -4.31 -11.54
N ALA A 153 -12.48 -3.88 -11.51
CA ALA A 153 -13.28 -3.71 -12.72
C ALA A 153 -12.82 -2.50 -13.56
N PRO A 154 -13.07 -2.48 -14.86
CA PRO A 154 -12.70 -1.37 -15.73
C PRO A 154 -13.29 -0.03 -15.30
N LYS A 155 -14.49 -0.04 -14.71
CA LYS A 155 -15.18 1.14 -14.15
C LYS A 155 -15.43 0.93 -12.66
N ALA A 156 -14.92 1.84 -11.85
CA ALA A 156 -15.12 1.84 -10.42
C ALA A 156 -16.51 2.35 -10.04
N THR A 157 -17.14 1.67 -9.09
CA THR A 157 -18.42 2.06 -8.46
C THR A 157 -18.34 1.74 -6.97
N PRO A 158 -19.18 2.33 -6.11
CA PRO A 158 -19.20 1.97 -4.69
C PRO A 158 -19.45 0.47 -4.42
N ALA A 159 -20.19 -0.21 -5.32
CA ALA A 159 -20.52 -1.63 -5.17
C ALA A 159 -19.36 -2.58 -5.52
N ASN A 160 -18.39 -2.15 -6.33
CA ASN A 160 -17.28 -2.98 -6.81
C ASN A 160 -15.89 -2.46 -6.42
N SER A 161 -15.82 -1.56 -5.45
CA SER A 161 -14.59 -0.92 -5.00
C SER A 161 -14.39 -1.12 -3.51
N TRP A 162 -13.16 -1.41 -3.10
CA TRP A 162 -12.82 -1.71 -1.71
C TRP A 162 -11.69 -0.80 -1.21
N LYS A 163 -11.71 -0.51 0.08
CA LYS A 163 -10.64 0.21 0.78
C LYS A 163 -9.60 -0.79 1.30
N PRO A 164 -8.35 -0.39 1.58
CA PRO A 164 -7.29 -1.29 2.04
C PRO A 164 -7.43 -1.68 3.51
N TYR A 165 -8.63 -2.07 3.94
CA TYR A 165 -8.86 -2.60 5.27
C TYR A 165 -8.45 -4.07 5.34
N GLN A 166 -7.95 -4.52 6.48
CA GLN A 166 -7.45 -5.89 6.68
C GLN A 166 -8.44 -6.96 6.21
N TYR A 167 -9.73 -6.76 6.41
CA TYR A 167 -10.79 -7.65 5.93
C TYR A 167 -10.77 -7.83 4.39
N TYR A 168 -10.66 -6.73 3.64
CA TYR A 168 -10.64 -6.78 2.17
C TYR A 168 -9.29 -7.23 1.60
N LEU A 169 -8.20 -7.05 2.37
CA LEU A 169 -6.90 -7.64 2.05
C LEU A 169 -6.96 -9.16 2.22
N LEU A 170 -7.54 -9.66 3.32
CA LEU A 170 -7.67 -11.08 3.63
C LEU A 170 -8.48 -11.83 2.57
N ASN A 171 -9.62 -11.26 2.15
CA ASN A 171 -10.51 -11.86 1.15
C ASN A 171 -10.04 -11.61 -0.30
N GLY A 172 -8.91 -10.95 -0.51
CA GLY A 172 -8.37 -10.64 -1.83
C GLY A 172 -9.23 -9.68 -2.65
N ASN A 173 -10.17 -8.96 -2.02
CA ASN A 173 -11.04 -8.00 -2.71
C ASN A 173 -10.27 -6.74 -3.09
N TYR A 174 -9.41 -6.23 -2.22
CA TYR A 174 -8.59 -5.07 -2.50
C TYR A 174 -7.47 -5.41 -3.49
N PRO A 175 -7.29 -4.64 -4.60
CA PRO A 175 -6.36 -5.04 -5.65
C PRO A 175 -4.89 -4.68 -5.39
N LEU A 176 -4.60 -3.63 -4.59
CA LEU A 176 -3.24 -3.11 -4.44
C LEU A 176 -2.58 -3.70 -3.18
N ILE A 177 -2.41 -5.02 -3.17
CA ILE A 177 -1.80 -5.77 -2.07
C ILE A 177 -0.34 -6.05 -2.41
N ARG A 178 0.56 -5.79 -1.46
CA ARG A 178 1.97 -6.16 -1.53
C ARG A 178 2.36 -7.07 -0.38
N THR A 179 3.24 -8.01 -0.66
CA THR A 179 3.79 -8.90 0.37
C THR A 179 5.01 -8.24 1.01
N VAL A 180 5.09 -8.29 2.33
CA VAL A 180 6.27 -7.87 3.09
C VAL A 180 7.09 -9.11 3.43
N TYR A 181 8.39 -9.05 3.14
CA TYR A 181 9.35 -10.14 3.34
C TYR A 181 10.42 -9.76 4.34
N ALA A 182 10.86 -10.73 5.14
CA ALA A 182 12.18 -10.75 5.73
C ALA A 182 13.12 -11.50 4.77
N LEU A 183 14.08 -10.81 4.18
CA LEU A 183 15.11 -11.40 3.35
C LEU A 183 16.35 -11.68 4.21
N ILE A 184 16.75 -12.93 4.29
CA ILE A 184 17.85 -13.43 5.11
C ILE A 184 18.90 -13.97 4.18
N ASN A 185 20.12 -13.46 4.27
CA ASN A 185 21.30 -13.93 3.54
C ASN A 185 22.39 -14.46 4.48
N ASP A 186 22.05 -14.71 5.74
CA ASP A 186 22.97 -15.23 6.73
C ASP A 186 23.23 -16.73 6.47
N PRO A 187 24.48 -17.19 6.40
CA PRO A 187 24.81 -18.61 6.19
C PRO A 187 24.49 -19.47 7.42
N ILE A 188 24.34 -18.87 8.59
CA ILE A 188 24.01 -19.54 9.84
C ILE A 188 22.69 -19.06 10.42
N ASN A 189 22.04 -19.86 11.25
CA ASN A 189 20.81 -19.47 11.95
C ASN A 189 21.13 -18.53 13.13
N GLY A 190 21.64 -17.33 12.82
CA GLY A 190 22.00 -16.30 13.75
C GLY A 190 20.85 -15.36 14.11
N LEU A 191 21.19 -14.14 14.54
CA LEU A 191 20.24 -13.11 14.94
C LEU A 191 19.21 -12.74 13.86
N PRO A 192 19.58 -12.58 12.57
CA PRO A 192 18.59 -12.29 11.50
C PRO A 192 17.54 -13.38 11.36
N TRP A 193 17.95 -14.65 11.45
CA TRP A 193 17.01 -15.78 11.42
C TRP A 193 16.11 -15.80 12.65
N GLY A 194 16.67 -15.55 13.85
CA GLY A 194 15.93 -15.47 15.10
C GLY A 194 14.87 -14.37 15.06
N PHE A 195 15.21 -13.20 14.51
CA PHE A 195 14.29 -12.09 14.33
C PHE A 195 13.14 -12.44 13.36
N ALA A 196 13.46 -13.02 12.20
CA ALA A 196 12.44 -13.44 11.23
C ALA A 196 11.51 -14.52 11.81
N SER A 197 12.07 -15.47 12.56
CA SER A 197 11.31 -16.51 13.27
C SER A 197 10.40 -15.91 14.35
N PHE A 198 10.88 -14.93 15.11
CA PHE A 198 10.05 -14.21 16.08
C PHE A 198 8.88 -13.49 15.40
N ILE A 199 9.13 -12.75 14.32
CA ILE A 199 8.06 -12.05 13.58
C ILE A 199 7.02 -13.04 13.03
N ALA A 200 7.42 -14.23 12.60
CA ALA A 200 6.52 -15.29 12.14
C ALA A 200 5.78 -16.02 13.27
N SER A 201 6.20 -15.87 14.51
CA SER A 201 5.55 -16.49 15.67
C SER A 201 4.18 -15.84 15.97
N PRO A 202 3.31 -16.50 16.76
CA PRO A 202 2.01 -15.92 17.15
C PRO A 202 2.13 -14.54 17.81
N LYS A 203 3.17 -14.31 18.63
CA LYS A 203 3.42 -13.00 19.25
C LYS A 203 3.82 -11.95 18.21
N GLY A 204 4.71 -12.29 17.29
CA GLY A 204 5.13 -11.41 16.20
C GLY A 204 3.96 -11.08 15.27
N GLN A 205 3.15 -12.06 14.91
CA GLN A 205 1.98 -11.85 14.05
C GLN A 205 0.89 -11.01 14.73
N LEU A 206 0.74 -11.07 16.04
CA LEU A 206 -0.12 -10.16 16.79
C LEU A 206 0.39 -8.70 16.74
N ILE A 207 1.69 -8.50 16.77
CA ILE A 207 2.29 -7.15 16.58
C ILE A 207 2.00 -6.65 15.16
N ILE A 208 2.17 -7.50 14.14
CA ILE A 208 1.82 -7.19 12.74
C ILE A 208 0.35 -6.76 12.64
N LEU A 209 -0.57 -7.53 13.21
CA LEU A 209 -2.01 -7.21 13.21
C LEU A 209 -2.29 -5.85 13.85
N LYS A 210 -1.71 -5.58 15.01
CA LYS A 210 -1.88 -4.32 15.74
C LYS A 210 -1.24 -3.12 15.03
N SER A 211 -0.26 -3.35 14.16
CA SER A 211 0.35 -2.28 13.35
C SER A 211 -0.46 -1.89 12.11
N GLY A 212 -1.64 -2.49 11.90
CA GLY A 212 -2.51 -2.22 10.76
C GLY A 212 -2.19 -3.06 9.51
N LEU A 213 -1.19 -3.94 9.57
CA LEU A 213 -0.84 -4.87 8.50
C LEU A 213 -1.62 -6.19 8.63
N LEU A 214 -1.80 -6.90 7.52
CA LEU A 214 -2.42 -8.22 7.54
C LEU A 214 -1.36 -9.29 7.85
N PRO A 215 -1.52 -10.09 8.92
CA PRO A 215 -0.65 -11.21 9.23
C PRO A 215 -0.66 -12.29 8.15
N VAL A 216 0.47 -12.97 7.96
CA VAL A 216 0.59 -14.15 7.06
C VAL A 216 0.26 -15.43 7.80
N TYR A 217 0.63 -15.50 9.08
CA TYR A 217 0.48 -16.68 9.93
C TYR A 217 -0.50 -16.36 11.07
N GLY A 218 -1.49 -17.21 11.25
CA GLY A 218 -2.47 -17.11 12.32
C GLY A 218 -3.89 -17.33 11.83
N ASN A 219 -4.74 -17.85 12.71
CA ASN A 219 -6.17 -17.96 12.45
C ASN A 219 -6.83 -16.62 12.75
N ILE A 220 -7.14 -15.86 11.71
CA ILE A 220 -7.93 -14.63 11.84
C ILE A 220 -9.39 -15.04 11.82
N THR A 221 -10.04 -14.97 12.98
CA THR A 221 -11.49 -15.19 13.08
C THR A 221 -12.21 -13.86 12.94
N ILE A 222 -12.99 -13.71 11.89
CA ILE A 222 -13.89 -12.57 11.70
C ILE A 222 -15.17 -12.86 12.47
N ARG A 223 -15.56 -11.96 13.36
CA ARG A 223 -16.84 -12.04 14.09
C ARG A 223 -17.72 -10.90 13.62
N ASP A 224 -18.93 -11.22 13.18
CA ASP A 224 -19.98 -10.23 12.99
C ASP A 224 -20.44 -9.77 14.36
N VAL A 225 -20.16 -8.53 14.69
CA VAL A 225 -20.70 -7.89 15.91
C VAL A 225 -21.95 -7.14 15.49
N LYS A 226 -23.11 -7.64 15.91
CA LYS A 226 -24.33 -6.83 15.84
C LYS A 226 -24.21 -5.76 16.91
N VAL A 227 -24.01 -4.52 16.48
CA VAL A 227 -24.15 -3.35 17.36
C VAL A 227 -25.66 -3.21 17.56
N GLY A 228 -26.15 -3.53 18.76
CA GLY A 228 -27.55 -3.32 19.13
C GLY A 228 -27.91 -1.85 18.98
N GLU A 229 -29.14 -1.60 18.52
CA GLU A 229 -29.75 -0.29 18.50
C GLU A 229 -29.91 0.26 19.93
#